data_fca50b08fa81f75c5fa5e877f2d45e8d
#
_entry.id   fca50b08fa81f75c5fa5e877f2d45e8d
#
_cell.length_a   1.000
_cell.length_b   1.000
_cell.length_c   1.000
_cell.angle_alpha   90.00
_cell.angle_beta   90.00
_cell.angle_gamma   90.00
#
_symmetry.space_group_name_H-M   'P 1'
#
loop_
_entity.id
_entity.type
_entity.pdbx_description
1 polymer ?
#
loop_
_entity_poly.entity_id
_entity_poly.type
_entity_poly.pdbx_seq_one_letter_code
_entity_poly.pdbx_strand_id
1 'polypeptide(L)'
;CKTGISISTDSFWPGQERYDSFGGYVLKRLQGSLKDFRHIGCTNYEMENATLFTLCAVLGLKAASICGVVAKRTDSESVAPH
;
A
#
# COMPACT_ATOMS: atom_id res chain seq x y z
N CYS A 1 -16.87 -6.95 5.18
CA CYS A 1 -15.55 -6.96 4.51
C CYS A 1 -15.70 -6.73 3.03
N LYS A 2 -14.87 -5.86 2.48
CA LYS A 2 -14.78 -5.70 1.03
C LYS A 2 -13.57 -6.46 0.50
N THR A 3 -13.73 -7.08 -0.66
CA THR A 3 -12.62 -7.69 -1.38
C THR A 3 -12.10 -6.70 -2.40
N GLY A 4 -10.79 -6.60 -2.53
CA GLY A 4 -10.18 -5.66 -3.46
C GLY A 4 -8.74 -6.00 -3.77
N ILE A 5 -8.09 -5.10 -4.49
CA ILE A 5 -6.69 -5.24 -4.89
C ILE A 5 -5.84 -4.36 -3.99
N SER A 6 -4.87 -5.00 -3.33
CA SER A 6 -3.89 -4.29 -2.50
C SER A 6 -2.63 -4.00 -3.30
N ILE A 7 -1.97 -2.89 -2.97
CA ILE A 7 -0.66 -2.57 -3.48
C ILE A 7 0.36 -2.82 -2.39
N SER A 8 1.26 -3.78 -2.62
CA SER A 8 2.38 -4.04 -1.72
C SER A 8 3.55 -3.16 -2.13
N THR A 9 4.09 -2.41 -1.19
CA THR A 9 5.26 -1.56 -1.41
C THR A 9 6.40 -1.98 -0.50
N ASP A 10 7.62 -1.71 -0.93
CA ASP A 10 8.82 -2.02 -0.17
C ASP A 10 9.25 -0.90 0.78
N SER A 11 8.53 0.20 0.77
CA SER A 11 8.85 1.35 1.61
C SER A 11 7.61 2.13 1.96
N PHE A 12 7.66 2.81 3.12
CA PHE A 12 6.52 3.55 3.63
C PHE A 12 6.35 4.90 2.92
N TRP A 13 7.43 5.69 2.82
CA TRP A 13 7.33 7.01 2.22
C TRP A 13 7.39 6.99 0.69
N PRO A 14 8.50 6.60 0.05
CA PRO A 14 8.54 6.69 -1.41
C PRO A 14 7.62 5.69 -2.10
N GLY A 15 7.53 4.45 -1.61
CA GLY A 15 6.71 3.41 -2.25
C GLY A 15 5.22 3.71 -2.18
N GLN A 16 4.76 4.39 -1.14
CA GLN A 16 3.36 4.76 -0.95
C GLN A 16 3.06 6.20 -1.37
N GLU A 17 4.00 6.87 -1.99
CA GLU A 17 3.89 8.28 -2.41
C GLU A 17 3.48 9.18 -1.22
N ARG A 18 4.20 9.08 -0.11
CA ARG A 18 4.00 9.95 1.04
C ARG A 18 5.00 11.09 1.01
N TYR A 19 4.50 12.31 1.15
CA TYR A 19 5.33 13.52 1.12
C TYR A 19 5.63 14.07 2.51
N ASP A 20 5.17 13.41 3.57
CA ASP A 20 5.34 13.84 4.96
C ASP A 20 6.61 13.28 5.62
N SER A 21 7.58 12.80 4.84
CA SER A 21 8.89 12.43 5.33
C SER A 21 9.74 13.66 5.66
N PHE A 22 10.88 13.44 6.30
CA PHE A 22 11.79 14.54 6.67
C PHE A 22 12.14 15.43 5.47
N GLY A 23 12.54 14.82 4.35
CA GLY A 23 12.91 15.55 3.14
C GLY A 23 11.72 15.94 2.26
N GLY A 24 10.55 15.37 2.49
CA GLY A 24 9.35 15.63 1.71
C GLY A 24 9.42 15.19 0.26
N TYR A 25 10.43 14.39 -0.11
CA TYR A 25 10.64 14.00 -1.50
C TYR A 25 10.20 12.57 -1.78
N VAL A 26 9.50 12.38 -2.88
CA VAL A 26 9.15 11.06 -3.41
C VAL A 26 9.93 10.87 -4.71
N LEU A 27 10.48 9.68 -4.92
CA LEU A 27 11.22 9.36 -6.15
C LEU A 27 10.37 9.71 -7.37
N LYS A 28 11.00 10.33 -8.37
CA LYS A 28 10.28 10.86 -9.53
C LYS A 28 9.41 9.81 -10.22
N ARG A 29 9.89 8.58 -10.34
CA ARG A 29 9.14 7.49 -10.96
C ARG A 29 7.91 7.05 -10.16
N LEU A 30 7.82 7.45 -8.89
CA LEU A 30 6.70 7.11 -8.00
C LEU A 30 5.76 8.27 -7.77
N GLN A 31 6.13 9.48 -8.21
CA GLN A 31 5.25 10.64 -8.11
C GLN A 31 4.02 10.45 -8.99
N GLY A 32 2.85 10.69 -8.43
CA GLY A 32 1.57 10.45 -9.09
C GLY A 32 1.04 9.02 -8.98
N SER A 33 1.80 8.10 -8.39
CA SER A 33 1.40 6.70 -8.30
C SER A 33 0.13 6.49 -7.48
N LEU A 34 -0.07 7.23 -6.41
CA LEU A 34 -1.29 7.12 -5.59
C LEU A 34 -2.55 7.35 -6.43
N LYS A 35 -2.54 8.41 -7.25
CA LYS A 35 -3.66 8.73 -8.12
C LYS A 35 -3.85 7.68 -9.20
N ASP A 36 -2.75 7.20 -9.80
CA ASP A 36 -2.80 6.18 -10.84
C ASP A 36 -3.39 4.87 -10.31
N PHE A 37 -2.97 4.43 -9.13
CA PHE A 37 -3.50 3.21 -8.53
C PHE A 37 -4.97 3.34 -8.14
N ARG A 38 -5.42 4.52 -7.74
CA ARG A 38 -6.86 4.77 -7.52
C ARG A 38 -7.65 4.63 -8.81
N HIS A 39 -7.12 5.11 -9.92
CA HIS A 39 -7.79 5.02 -11.22
C HIS A 39 -7.98 3.59 -11.69
N ILE A 40 -7.05 2.69 -11.38
CA ILE A 40 -7.19 1.28 -11.75
C ILE A 40 -7.92 0.43 -10.70
N GLY A 41 -8.45 1.06 -9.67
CA GLY A 41 -9.33 0.40 -8.71
C GLY A 41 -8.64 -0.33 -7.56
N CYS A 42 -7.39 0.00 -7.27
CA CYS A 42 -6.72 -0.56 -6.10
C CYS A 42 -7.30 0.04 -4.83
N THR A 43 -7.44 -0.77 -3.79
CA THR A 43 -8.21 -0.40 -2.60
C THR A 43 -7.36 0.04 -1.42
N ASN A 44 -6.12 -0.43 -1.30
CA ASN A 44 -5.27 -0.07 -0.17
C ASN A 44 -3.79 -0.29 -0.48
N TYR A 45 -2.94 0.31 0.37
CA TYR A 45 -1.51 0.03 0.44
C TYR A 45 -1.19 -0.81 1.68
N GLU A 46 -0.23 -1.70 1.56
CA GLU A 46 0.37 -2.43 2.66
C GLU A 46 1.79 -2.85 2.25
N MET A 47 2.53 -3.55 3.10
CA MET A 47 3.95 -3.78 2.83
C MET A 47 4.37 -5.25 2.89
N GLU A 48 3.47 -6.18 3.20
CA GLU A 48 3.81 -7.57 3.47
C GLU A 48 3.18 -8.59 2.52
N ASN A 49 2.04 -8.27 1.90
CA ASN A 49 1.26 -9.26 1.16
C ASN A 49 1.99 -9.86 -0.03
N ALA A 50 2.77 -9.09 -0.76
CA ALA A 50 3.51 -9.61 -1.91
C ALA A 50 4.47 -10.72 -1.48
N THR A 51 5.21 -10.51 -0.40
CA THR A 51 6.13 -11.52 0.14
C THR A 51 5.36 -12.72 0.66
N LEU A 52 4.30 -12.50 1.42
CA LEU A 52 3.46 -13.57 1.98
C LEU A 52 2.90 -14.45 0.87
N PHE A 53 2.26 -13.86 -0.12
CA PHE A 53 1.59 -14.62 -1.17
C PHE A 53 2.60 -15.33 -2.07
N THR A 54 3.69 -14.68 -2.41
CA THR A 54 4.74 -15.29 -3.24
C THR A 54 5.40 -16.47 -2.53
N LEU A 55 5.76 -16.30 -1.26
CA LEU A 55 6.40 -17.36 -0.49
C LEU A 55 5.46 -18.54 -0.29
N CYS A 56 4.20 -18.30 0.03
CA CYS A 56 3.22 -19.38 0.19
C CYS A 56 3.00 -20.13 -1.12
N ALA A 57 2.97 -19.43 -2.26
CA ALA A 57 2.83 -20.07 -3.56
C ALA A 57 4.02 -20.98 -3.86
N VAL A 58 5.24 -20.54 -3.56
CA VAL A 58 6.46 -21.34 -3.75
C VAL A 58 6.41 -22.60 -2.88
N LEU A 59 5.87 -22.51 -1.67
CA LEU A 59 5.77 -23.63 -0.74
C LEU A 59 4.52 -24.49 -0.95
N GLY A 60 3.68 -24.16 -1.92
CA GLY A 60 2.44 -24.88 -2.17
C GLY A 60 1.34 -24.63 -1.14
N LEU A 61 1.42 -23.51 -0.42
CA LEU A 61 0.46 -23.12 0.60
C LEU A 61 -0.52 -22.07 0.07
N LYS A 62 -1.70 -22.00 0.67
CA LYS A 62 -2.68 -20.95 0.39
C LYS A 62 -2.52 -19.83 1.40
N ALA A 63 -2.75 -18.58 0.96
CA ALA A 63 -2.66 -17.42 1.83
C ALA A 63 -3.77 -16.43 1.52
N ALA A 64 -4.18 -15.70 2.55
CA ALA A 64 -5.14 -14.60 2.46
C ALA A 64 -4.74 -13.52 3.44
N SER A 65 -5.25 -12.30 3.21
CA SER A 65 -4.93 -11.15 4.05
C SER A 65 -6.18 -10.35 4.36
N ILE A 66 -6.27 -9.85 5.60
CA ILE A 66 -7.30 -8.93 6.03
C ILE A 66 -6.58 -7.71 6.62
N CYS A 67 -6.92 -6.52 6.13
CA CYS A 67 -6.28 -5.27 6.53
C CYS A 67 -7.28 -4.35 7.19
N GLY A 68 -6.87 -3.70 8.31
CA GLY A 68 -7.60 -2.60 8.90
C GLY A 68 -7.13 -1.29 8.28
N VAL A 69 -8.07 -0.39 7.97
CA VAL A 69 -7.73 0.92 7.40
C VAL A 69 -7.32 1.86 8.54
N VAL A 70 -6.08 2.35 8.50
CA VAL A 70 -5.52 3.25 9.52
C VAL A 70 -5.31 4.68 8.99
N ALA A 71 -5.36 4.88 7.67
CA ALA A 71 -5.26 6.21 7.06
C ALA A 71 -6.09 6.24 5.77
N LYS A 72 -6.95 7.24 5.65
CA LYS A 72 -7.70 7.50 4.43
C LYS A 72 -6.97 8.57 3.64
N ARG A 73 -6.07 8.15 2.77
CA ARG A 73 -5.11 9.04 2.11
C ARG A 73 -5.72 9.97 1.06
N THR A 74 -7.01 9.81 0.76
CA THR A 74 -7.72 10.77 -0.07
C THR A 74 -8.02 12.07 0.70
N ASP A 75 -8.01 12.03 2.04
CA ASP A 75 -8.27 13.19 2.90
C ASP A 75 -6.99 13.65 3.60
N SER A 76 -6.18 12.72 4.12
CA SER A 76 -5.00 13.04 4.90
C SER A 76 -4.00 11.88 4.86
N GLU A 77 -2.71 12.18 5.01
CA GLU A 77 -1.67 11.17 5.16
C GLU A 77 -1.48 10.72 6.61
N SER A 78 -2.18 11.36 7.54
CA SER A 78 -2.07 11.03 8.96
C SER A 78 -2.62 9.65 9.25
N VAL A 79 -1.91 8.89 10.10
CA VAL A 79 -2.35 7.59 10.55
C VAL A 79 -3.40 7.80 11.65
N ALA A 80 -4.56 7.15 11.50
CA ALA A 80 -5.62 7.25 12.46
C ALA A 80 -5.23 6.53 13.77
N PRO A 81 -5.59 7.08 14.94
CA PRO A 81 -5.41 6.38 16.22
C PRO A 81 -6.30 5.14 16.27
N HIS A 82 -5.78 4.11 16.88
CA HIS A 82 -6.50 2.84 17.06
C HIS A 82 -7.38 2.84 18.30
#